data_bf6d80b2b4cf76f1a486452160c99832
#
_entry.id   bf6d80b2b4cf76f1a486452160c99832
#
_cell.length_a   1.000
_cell.length_b   1.000
_cell.length_c   1.000
_cell.angle_alpha   90.00
_cell.angle_beta   90.00
_cell.angle_gamma   90.00
#
_symmetry.space_group_name_H-M   'P 1'
#
loop_
_entity.id
_entity.type
_entity.pdbx_description
1 polymer ?
#
loop_
_entity_poly.entity_id
_entity_poly.type
_entity_poly.pdbx_seq_one_letter_code
_entity_poly.pdbx_strand_id
1 'polypeptide(L)'
;LQLKNWGIIDIIGEKDKVFDLLQGQVTSDVKLLKENECQLSSICNHKGQVMADFIIYCINNSYKFILKDELSDILIQELKPFAQFNFVEFKKSSMNVIGSITHEKCINSYSSNENISTSVDISSSEITSETISENMWEMTNKILGNYFLNASDVGKFRPLEINYDKLRVSFDKGCYRGQEIVARMKYLGIDRRVFLTFLTNDNYIDHDEVRIVGKKIEIDNKHVFNGIIKRDSMSKVKKLPGMEEIITITS
;
A
#
# COMPACT_ATOMS: atom_id res chain seq x y z
N LEU A 1 -12.41 -7.80 10.80
CA LEU A 1 -13.03 -6.60 10.27
C LEU A 1 -13.36 -6.78 8.79
N GLN A 2 -14.59 -6.49 8.38
CA GLN A 2 -14.93 -6.37 6.96
C GLN A 2 -14.54 -4.98 6.46
N LEU A 3 -13.66 -4.93 5.47
CA LEU A 3 -13.18 -3.68 4.87
C LEU A 3 -14.16 -3.19 3.80
N LYS A 4 -15.22 -2.48 4.19
CA LYS A 4 -16.35 -2.08 3.32
C LYS A 4 -15.97 -1.19 2.14
N ASN A 5 -14.87 -0.41 2.28
CA ASN A 5 -14.38 0.49 1.25
C ASN A 5 -13.29 -0.15 0.36
N TRP A 6 -13.10 -1.47 0.50
CA TRP A 6 -12.15 -2.23 -0.30
C TRP A 6 -12.88 -3.14 -1.26
N GLY A 7 -12.32 -3.29 -2.45
CA GLY A 7 -12.82 -4.15 -3.51
C GLY A 7 -11.81 -5.22 -3.90
N ILE A 8 -12.30 -6.18 -4.65
CA ILE A 8 -11.51 -7.26 -5.22
C ILE A 8 -11.68 -7.23 -6.74
N ILE A 9 -10.56 -7.34 -7.46
CA ILE A 9 -10.57 -7.51 -8.90
C ILE A 9 -10.00 -8.89 -9.21
N ASP A 10 -10.82 -9.73 -9.81
CA ASP A 10 -10.40 -11.01 -10.38
C ASP A 10 -9.63 -10.77 -11.66
N ILE A 11 -8.48 -11.45 -11.82
CA ILE A 11 -7.63 -11.40 -13.00
C ILE A 11 -7.83 -12.71 -13.75
N ILE A 12 -8.49 -12.64 -14.89
CA ILE A 12 -8.97 -13.81 -15.65
C ILE A 12 -8.14 -13.95 -16.92
N GLY A 13 -7.55 -15.11 -17.11
CA GLY A 13 -6.72 -15.44 -18.29
C GLY A 13 -5.90 -16.71 -18.06
N GLU A 14 -5.14 -17.10 -19.07
CA GLU A 14 -4.15 -18.17 -18.92
C GLU A 14 -3.08 -17.76 -17.91
N LYS A 15 -2.69 -18.66 -17.03
CA LYS A 15 -1.79 -18.38 -15.89
C LYS A 15 -0.50 -17.67 -16.31
N ASP A 16 0.15 -18.15 -17.36
CA ASP A 16 1.41 -17.57 -17.84
C ASP A 16 1.20 -16.16 -18.41
N LYS A 17 0.07 -15.94 -19.11
CA LYS A 17 -0.28 -14.62 -19.64
C LYS A 17 -0.61 -13.61 -18.56
N VAL A 18 -1.34 -14.04 -17.53
CA VAL A 18 -1.58 -13.22 -16.32
C VAL A 18 -0.27 -12.90 -15.61
N PHE A 19 0.59 -13.90 -15.43
CA PHE A 19 1.89 -13.72 -14.81
C PHE A 19 2.76 -12.72 -15.60
N ASP A 20 2.87 -12.85 -16.92
CA ASP A 20 3.66 -11.96 -17.77
C ASP A 20 3.12 -10.52 -17.73
N LEU A 21 1.79 -10.35 -17.74
CA LEU A 21 1.14 -9.06 -17.57
C LEU A 21 1.53 -8.42 -16.23
N LEU A 22 1.34 -9.15 -15.13
CA LEU A 22 1.65 -8.66 -13.80
C LEU A 22 3.14 -8.34 -13.68
N GLN A 23 4.01 -9.25 -14.08
CA GLN A 23 5.44 -9.05 -13.98
C GLN A 23 5.92 -7.85 -14.81
N GLY A 24 5.28 -7.53 -15.92
CA GLY A 24 5.62 -6.38 -16.76
C GLY A 24 4.98 -5.05 -16.34
N GLN A 25 3.98 -5.04 -15.45
CA GLN A 25 3.26 -3.81 -15.11
C GLN A 25 3.35 -3.41 -13.64
N VAL A 26 3.38 -4.37 -12.71
CA VAL A 26 3.39 -4.06 -11.27
C VAL A 26 4.81 -3.84 -10.76
N THR A 27 4.94 -3.11 -9.67
CA THR A 27 6.24 -2.71 -9.11
C THR A 27 6.93 -3.79 -8.29
N SER A 28 6.18 -4.73 -7.72
CA SER A 28 6.72 -5.86 -6.93
C SER A 28 7.11 -7.04 -7.83
N ASP A 29 7.97 -7.93 -7.35
CA ASP A 29 8.34 -9.15 -8.07
C ASP A 29 7.34 -10.27 -7.79
N VAL A 30 6.44 -10.51 -8.76
CA VAL A 30 5.38 -11.53 -8.64
C VAL A 30 5.95 -12.97 -8.63
N LYS A 31 7.19 -13.18 -9.08
CA LYS A 31 7.88 -14.49 -8.99
C LYS A 31 8.04 -14.98 -7.55
N LEU A 32 8.09 -14.06 -6.59
CA LEU A 32 8.26 -14.36 -5.19
C LEU A 32 6.96 -14.74 -4.48
N LEU A 33 5.80 -14.45 -5.12
CA LEU A 33 4.48 -14.68 -4.55
C LEU A 33 4.03 -16.12 -4.74
N LYS A 34 3.78 -16.83 -3.65
CA LYS A 34 3.34 -18.22 -3.64
C LYS A 34 1.84 -18.33 -3.40
N GLU A 35 1.34 -19.56 -3.57
CA GLU A 35 -0.06 -19.89 -3.29
C GLU A 35 -0.44 -19.55 -1.84
N ASN A 36 -1.61 -18.93 -1.66
CA ASN A 36 -2.15 -18.40 -0.41
C ASN A 36 -1.35 -17.26 0.24
N GLU A 37 -0.39 -16.67 -0.48
CA GLU A 37 0.36 -15.51 0.00
C GLU A 37 -0.21 -14.20 -0.58
N CYS A 38 0.04 -13.13 0.17
CA CYS A 38 -0.24 -11.75 -0.21
C CYS A 38 1.04 -10.94 -0.37
N GLN A 39 1.05 -10.02 -1.34
CA GLN A 39 2.17 -9.14 -1.60
C GLN A 39 1.69 -7.72 -1.88
N LEU A 40 2.28 -6.74 -1.20
CA LEU A 40 2.05 -5.33 -1.51
C LEU A 40 2.64 -4.97 -2.87
N SER A 41 1.89 -4.21 -3.66
CA SER A 41 2.34 -3.74 -4.96
C SER A 41 1.70 -2.41 -5.37
N SER A 42 2.12 -1.89 -6.51
CA SER A 42 1.53 -0.71 -7.15
C SER A 42 1.76 -0.74 -8.66
N ILE A 43 1.10 0.15 -9.37
CA ILE A 43 1.45 0.48 -10.76
C ILE A 43 1.85 1.94 -10.86
N CYS A 44 2.78 2.21 -11.77
CA CYS A 44 3.22 3.56 -12.09
C CYS A 44 2.86 3.93 -13.53
N ASN A 45 2.73 5.23 -13.80
CA ASN A 45 2.74 5.75 -15.15
C ASN A 45 4.18 5.86 -15.71
N HIS A 46 4.33 6.29 -16.95
CA HIS A 46 5.64 6.47 -17.60
C HIS A 46 6.53 7.54 -16.93
N LYS A 47 5.98 8.41 -16.07
CA LYS A 47 6.71 9.40 -15.27
C LYS A 47 7.14 8.86 -13.90
N GLY A 48 6.91 7.57 -13.64
CA GLY A 48 7.20 6.92 -12.35
C GLY A 48 6.28 7.36 -11.21
N GLN A 49 5.12 7.96 -11.52
CA GLN A 49 4.12 8.35 -10.53
C GLN A 49 3.17 7.19 -10.27
N VAL A 50 2.84 6.95 -9.02
CA VAL A 50 1.93 5.88 -8.59
C VAL A 50 0.50 6.22 -9.02
N MET A 51 -0.11 5.31 -9.78
CA MET A 51 -1.49 5.45 -10.28
C MET A 51 -2.50 4.67 -9.45
N ALA A 52 -2.09 3.53 -8.94
CA ALA A 52 -2.86 2.73 -7.99
C ALA A 52 -1.93 1.84 -7.17
N ASP A 53 -2.35 1.51 -5.98
CA ASP A 53 -1.71 0.54 -5.11
C ASP A 53 -2.71 -0.52 -4.66
N PHE A 54 -2.21 -1.69 -4.36
CA PHE A 54 -3.02 -2.86 -4.05
C PHE A 54 -2.20 -3.94 -3.35
N ILE A 55 -2.91 -4.93 -2.86
CA ILE A 55 -2.36 -6.21 -2.42
C ILE A 55 -2.64 -7.21 -3.55
N ILE A 56 -1.62 -7.92 -4.01
CA ILE A 56 -1.80 -9.08 -4.90
C ILE A 56 -1.99 -10.30 -3.99
N TYR A 57 -3.08 -11.01 -4.18
CA TYR A 57 -3.36 -12.26 -3.49
C TYR A 57 -3.32 -13.41 -4.49
N CYS A 58 -2.46 -14.40 -4.26
CA CYS A 58 -2.39 -15.62 -5.04
C CYS A 58 -3.22 -16.71 -4.35
N ILE A 59 -4.33 -17.10 -4.94
CA ILE A 59 -5.25 -18.09 -4.36
C ILE A 59 -5.90 -18.93 -5.47
N ASN A 60 -6.03 -20.25 -5.24
CA ASN A 60 -6.58 -21.20 -6.20
C ASN A 60 -5.90 -21.12 -7.58
N ASN A 61 -4.57 -21.03 -7.59
CA ASN A 61 -3.77 -20.85 -8.82
C ASN A 61 -4.13 -19.63 -9.66
N SER A 62 -4.76 -18.62 -9.08
CA SER A 62 -5.12 -17.37 -9.72
C SER A 62 -4.66 -16.17 -8.91
N TYR A 63 -4.60 -15.01 -9.55
CA TYR A 63 -4.24 -13.76 -8.90
C TYR A 63 -5.46 -12.86 -8.77
N LYS A 64 -5.53 -12.14 -7.66
CA LYS A 64 -6.54 -11.12 -7.42
C LYS A 64 -5.86 -9.84 -6.94
N PHE A 65 -6.42 -8.69 -7.33
CA PHE A 65 -6.07 -7.43 -6.70
C PHE A 65 -7.06 -7.13 -5.58
N ILE A 66 -6.55 -6.75 -4.40
CA ILE A 66 -7.32 -6.26 -3.27
C ILE A 66 -6.87 -4.82 -3.02
N LEU A 67 -7.79 -3.86 -3.10
CA LEU A 67 -7.48 -2.44 -3.06
C LEU A 67 -8.66 -1.62 -2.55
N LYS A 68 -8.44 -0.34 -2.25
CA LYS A 68 -9.55 0.58 -2.01
C LYS A 68 -10.43 0.66 -3.27
N ASP A 69 -11.74 0.48 -3.13
CA ASP A 69 -12.66 0.37 -4.27
C ASP A 69 -12.65 1.63 -5.16
N GLU A 70 -12.42 2.79 -4.59
CA GLU A 70 -12.30 4.06 -5.33
C GLU A 70 -11.14 4.07 -6.38
N LEU A 71 -10.17 3.15 -6.26
CA LEU A 71 -9.06 3.00 -7.20
C LEU A 71 -9.30 1.90 -8.25
N SER A 72 -10.37 1.11 -8.11
CA SER A 72 -10.62 -0.07 -8.95
C SER A 72 -10.72 0.27 -10.44
N ASP A 73 -11.51 1.29 -10.78
CA ASP A 73 -11.69 1.67 -12.19
C ASP A 73 -10.42 2.30 -12.78
N ILE A 74 -9.67 3.04 -11.97
CA ILE A 74 -8.38 3.61 -12.37
C ILE A 74 -7.38 2.48 -12.68
N LEU A 75 -7.26 1.48 -11.81
CA LEU A 75 -6.38 0.34 -12.00
C LEU A 75 -6.75 -0.43 -13.29
N ILE A 76 -8.03 -0.72 -13.48
CA ILE A 76 -8.52 -1.42 -14.68
C ILE A 76 -8.21 -0.62 -15.95
N GLN A 77 -8.46 0.68 -15.95
CA GLN A 77 -8.19 1.54 -17.12
C GLN A 77 -6.70 1.62 -17.44
N GLU A 78 -5.84 1.74 -16.43
CA GLU A 78 -4.39 1.80 -16.60
C GLU A 78 -3.80 0.49 -17.13
N LEU A 79 -4.36 -0.66 -16.76
CA LEU A 79 -3.89 -1.98 -17.20
C LEU A 79 -4.56 -2.48 -18.49
N LYS A 80 -5.71 -1.91 -18.87
CA LYS A 80 -6.51 -2.38 -20.03
C LYS A 80 -5.73 -2.56 -21.32
N PRO A 81 -4.86 -1.62 -21.75
CA PRO A 81 -4.12 -1.79 -23.01
C PRO A 81 -3.20 -3.02 -23.01
N PHE A 82 -2.58 -3.29 -21.85
CA PHE A 82 -1.66 -4.41 -21.68
C PHE A 82 -2.41 -5.73 -21.48
N ALA A 83 -3.56 -5.70 -20.83
CA ALA A 83 -4.43 -6.84 -20.63
C ALA A 83 -4.99 -7.35 -21.95
N GLN A 84 -5.43 -6.47 -22.83
CA GLN A 84 -5.91 -6.85 -24.17
C GLN A 84 -4.83 -7.57 -24.99
N PHE A 85 -3.59 -7.10 -24.91
CA PHE A 85 -2.46 -7.74 -25.61
C PHE A 85 -2.16 -9.14 -25.05
N ASN A 86 -2.36 -9.35 -23.75
CA ASN A 86 -2.12 -10.63 -23.08
C ASN A 86 -3.37 -11.52 -23.00
N PHE A 87 -4.51 -11.14 -23.59
CA PHE A 87 -5.78 -11.87 -23.48
C PHE A 87 -6.23 -12.08 -22.03
N VAL A 88 -6.02 -11.04 -21.20
CA VAL A 88 -6.39 -11.01 -19.78
C VAL A 88 -7.58 -10.07 -19.59
N GLU A 89 -8.51 -10.47 -18.74
CA GLU A 89 -9.67 -9.67 -18.36
C GLU A 89 -9.64 -9.34 -16.87
N PHE A 90 -10.17 -8.18 -16.49
CA PHE A 90 -10.37 -7.76 -15.12
C PHE A 90 -11.86 -7.70 -14.80
N LYS A 91 -12.27 -8.33 -13.70
CA LYS A 91 -13.66 -8.34 -13.25
C LYS A 91 -13.74 -7.99 -11.78
N LYS A 92 -14.57 -6.98 -11.43
CA LYS A 92 -14.87 -6.70 -10.02
C LYS A 92 -15.62 -7.89 -9.42
N SER A 93 -15.14 -8.37 -8.28
CA SER A 93 -15.74 -9.49 -7.53
C SER A 93 -16.81 -8.97 -6.59
N SER A 94 -17.81 -9.80 -6.33
CA SER A 94 -18.83 -9.55 -5.30
C SER A 94 -18.43 -10.05 -3.90
N MET A 95 -17.24 -10.60 -3.75
CA MET A 95 -16.74 -11.08 -2.46
C MET A 95 -16.29 -9.93 -1.57
N ASN A 96 -16.31 -10.18 -0.26
CA ASN A 96 -15.91 -9.21 0.76
C ASN A 96 -14.43 -9.34 1.10
N VAL A 97 -13.78 -8.20 1.38
CA VAL A 97 -12.41 -8.16 1.90
C VAL A 97 -12.45 -8.19 3.42
N ILE A 98 -11.70 -9.11 4.01
CA ILE A 98 -11.58 -9.28 5.45
C ILE A 98 -10.17 -8.90 5.89
N GLY A 99 -10.05 -7.89 6.73
CA GLY A 99 -8.79 -7.49 7.35
C GLY A 99 -8.62 -8.09 8.74
N SER A 100 -7.42 -8.57 9.06
CA SER A 100 -7.07 -9.11 10.37
C SER A 100 -5.76 -8.53 10.89
N ILE A 101 -5.70 -8.30 12.20
CA ILE A 101 -4.50 -7.91 12.93
C ILE A 101 -4.16 -9.05 13.88
N THR A 102 -2.93 -9.55 13.82
CA THR A 102 -2.44 -10.66 14.62
C THR A 102 -1.07 -10.36 15.20
N HIS A 103 -0.68 -11.05 16.28
CA HIS A 103 0.67 -10.97 16.83
C HIS A 103 1.67 -11.84 16.06
N GLU A 104 1.18 -12.86 15.37
CA GLU A 104 2.00 -13.75 14.56
C GLU A 104 1.75 -13.53 13.07
N LYS A 105 2.80 -13.73 12.27
CA LYS A 105 2.70 -13.64 10.81
C LYS A 105 1.95 -14.87 10.28
N CYS A 106 0.85 -14.62 9.56
CA CYS A 106 0.10 -15.63 8.82
C CYS A 106 0.60 -15.75 7.38
N ILE A 107 0.20 -16.80 6.66
CA ILE A 107 0.59 -17.02 5.25
C ILE A 107 0.13 -15.87 4.32
N ASN A 108 -1.06 -15.33 4.57
CA ASN A 108 -1.66 -14.22 3.83
C ASN A 108 -1.36 -12.84 4.45
N SER A 109 -0.35 -12.75 5.33
CA SER A 109 0.12 -11.46 5.85
C SER A 109 0.90 -10.72 4.78
N TYR A 110 0.52 -9.48 4.54
CA TYR A 110 1.21 -8.60 3.58
C TYR A 110 2.16 -7.61 4.25
N SER A 111 2.06 -7.40 5.54
CA SER A 111 2.96 -6.53 6.32
C SER A 111 3.05 -6.99 7.76
N SER A 112 4.24 -6.91 8.35
CA SER A 112 4.49 -7.30 9.74
C SER A 112 5.75 -6.63 10.29
N ASN A 113 5.81 -6.51 11.61
CA ASN A 113 7.02 -6.27 12.39
C ASN A 113 7.14 -7.36 13.47
N GLU A 114 8.00 -7.16 14.47
CA GLU A 114 8.21 -8.16 15.55
C GLU A 114 6.97 -8.43 16.42
N ASN A 115 6.03 -7.48 16.50
CA ASN A 115 4.91 -7.53 17.45
C ASN A 115 3.53 -7.65 16.79
N ILE A 116 3.41 -7.21 15.53
CA ILE A 116 2.12 -7.05 14.87
C ILE A 116 2.23 -7.46 13.41
N SER A 117 1.19 -8.11 12.90
CA SER A 117 1.04 -8.49 11.51
C SER A 117 -0.35 -8.10 10.99
N THR A 118 -0.42 -7.61 9.77
CA THR A 118 -1.68 -7.37 9.04
C THR A 118 -1.81 -8.35 7.89
N SER A 119 -3.00 -8.92 7.77
CA SER A 119 -3.35 -9.86 6.70
C SER A 119 -4.70 -9.51 6.10
N VAL A 120 -4.92 -9.95 4.87
CA VAL A 120 -6.23 -9.88 4.22
C VAL A 120 -6.67 -11.27 3.78
N ASP A 121 -7.98 -11.45 3.76
CA ASP A 121 -8.63 -12.63 3.22
C ASP A 121 -9.87 -12.21 2.43
N ILE A 122 -10.48 -13.15 1.74
CA ILE A 122 -11.68 -12.94 0.94
C ILE A 122 -12.80 -13.88 1.40
N SER A 123 -14.02 -13.36 1.48
CA SER A 123 -15.19 -14.14 1.95
C SER A 123 -16.42 -13.84 1.12
N SER A 124 -17.21 -14.88 0.84
CA SER A 124 -18.55 -14.75 0.25
C SER A 124 -19.61 -14.34 1.28
N SER A 125 -19.31 -14.50 2.57
CA SER A 125 -20.22 -14.19 3.67
C SER A 125 -19.86 -12.87 4.33
N GLU A 126 -20.86 -12.14 4.80
CA GLU A 126 -20.64 -10.98 5.66
C GLU A 126 -20.15 -11.43 7.05
N ILE A 127 -19.32 -10.61 7.67
CA ILE A 127 -18.92 -10.82 9.06
C ILE A 127 -20.00 -10.28 9.99
N THR A 128 -20.49 -11.14 10.86
CA THR A 128 -21.56 -10.79 11.84
C THR A 128 -21.01 -10.18 13.14
N SER A 129 -19.72 -10.36 13.43
CA SER A 129 -19.06 -9.79 14.62
C SER A 129 -17.68 -9.29 14.27
N GLU A 130 -17.41 -8.02 14.51
CA GLU A 130 -16.13 -7.39 14.29
C GLU A 130 -15.39 -7.22 15.64
N THR A 131 -14.14 -7.70 15.71
CA THR A 131 -13.30 -7.60 16.91
C THR A 131 -12.36 -6.39 16.88
N ILE A 132 -12.19 -5.78 15.71
CA ILE A 132 -11.36 -4.58 15.51
C ILE A 132 -12.14 -3.52 14.74
N SER A 133 -11.87 -2.25 15.02
CA SER A 133 -12.45 -1.13 14.28
C SER A 133 -11.64 -0.78 13.02
N GLU A 134 -12.26 -0.07 12.08
CA GLU A 134 -11.57 0.46 10.90
C GLU A 134 -10.41 1.39 11.29
N ASN A 135 -10.60 2.23 12.32
CA ASN A 135 -9.53 3.09 12.83
C ASN A 135 -8.35 2.30 13.36
N MET A 136 -8.59 1.20 14.09
CA MET A 136 -7.52 0.31 14.56
C MET A 136 -6.77 -0.35 13.39
N TRP A 137 -7.50 -0.79 12.37
CA TRP A 137 -6.90 -1.34 11.14
C TRP A 137 -6.01 -0.31 10.43
N GLU A 138 -6.53 0.90 10.19
CA GLU A 138 -5.77 1.96 9.53
C GLU A 138 -4.57 2.43 10.36
N MET A 139 -4.73 2.55 11.68
CA MET A 139 -3.63 2.90 12.59
C MET A 139 -2.51 1.85 12.52
N THR A 140 -2.86 0.56 12.59
CA THR A 140 -1.88 -0.52 12.52
C THR A 140 -1.12 -0.49 11.20
N ASN A 141 -1.81 -0.28 10.08
CA ASN A 141 -1.15 -0.12 8.78
C ASN A 141 -0.19 1.07 8.76
N LYS A 142 -0.57 2.21 9.34
CA LYS A 142 0.33 3.38 9.44
C LYS A 142 1.57 3.08 10.29
N ILE A 143 1.41 2.38 11.42
CA ILE A 143 2.52 1.96 12.30
C ILE A 143 3.46 1.00 11.56
N LEU A 144 2.93 0.10 10.76
CA LEU A 144 3.71 -0.79 9.88
C LEU A 144 4.27 -0.07 8.64
N GLY A 145 4.01 1.24 8.50
CA GLY A 145 4.48 2.08 7.42
C GLY A 145 3.72 1.92 6.10
N ASN A 146 2.60 1.25 6.12
CA ASN A 146 1.75 1.14 4.96
C ASN A 146 0.93 2.41 4.79
N TYR A 147 1.07 3.03 3.64
CA TYR A 147 0.16 4.03 3.15
C TYR A 147 -0.61 3.43 1.98
N PHE A 148 -1.94 3.51 2.01
CA PHE A 148 -2.80 3.15 0.88
C PHE A 148 -3.37 4.43 0.27
N LEU A 149 -3.16 4.62 -1.03
CA LEU A 149 -3.61 5.81 -1.75
C LEU A 149 -5.12 6.03 -1.60
N ASN A 150 -5.51 7.30 -1.64
CA ASN A 150 -6.88 7.69 -1.94
C ASN A 150 -6.97 8.12 -3.40
N ALA A 151 -8.16 8.19 -3.97
CA ALA A 151 -8.34 8.64 -5.36
C ALA A 151 -7.72 10.02 -5.61
N SER A 152 -7.75 10.90 -4.60
CA SER A 152 -7.12 12.22 -4.67
C SER A 152 -5.60 12.21 -4.80
N ASP A 153 -4.94 11.08 -4.51
CA ASP A 153 -3.47 10.97 -4.50
C ASP A 153 -2.91 10.38 -5.80
N VAL A 154 -3.78 9.92 -6.68
CA VAL A 154 -3.41 9.31 -7.97
C VAL A 154 -2.52 10.25 -8.78
N GLY A 155 -1.35 9.75 -9.18
CA GLY A 155 -0.37 10.50 -9.96
C GLY A 155 0.36 11.62 -9.20
N LYS A 156 0.16 11.77 -7.88
CA LYS A 156 0.81 12.83 -7.08
C LYS A 156 2.16 12.44 -6.52
N PHE A 157 2.39 11.16 -6.24
CA PHE A 157 3.58 10.66 -5.58
C PHE A 157 4.36 9.69 -6.46
N ARG A 158 5.67 9.67 -6.28
CA ARG A 158 6.52 8.57 -6.73
C ARG A 158 6.77 7.58 -5.59
N PRO A 159 7.11 6.32 -5.87
CA PRO A 159 7.29 5.29 -4.83
C PRO A 159 8.18 5.71 -3.66
N LEU A 160 9.32 6.34 -3.93
CA LEU A 160 10.25 6.76 -2.89
C LEU A 160 9.71 7.87 -1.98
N GLU A 161 8.76 8.67 -2.47
CA GLU A 161 8.19 9.79 -1.72
C GLU A 161 7.23 9.34 -0.62
N ILE A 162 6.75 8.09 -0.66
CA ILE A 162 5.79 7.49 0.28
C ILE A 162 6.20 6.10 0.77
N ASN A 163 7.51 5.81 0.83
CA ASN A 163 8.12 4.55 1.28
C ASN A 163 7.70 3.29 0.49
N TYR A 164 7.12 3.41 -0.69
CA TYR A 164 6.77 2.24 -1.50
C TYR A 164 8.00 1.51 -2.01
N ASP A 165 9.13 2.20 -2.17
CA ASP A 165 10.42 1.59 -2.51
C ASP A 165 10.89 0.55 -1.49
N LYS A 166 10.40 0.60 -0.26
CA LYS A 166 10.72 -0.36 0.80
C LYS A 166 9.73 -1.52 0.89
N LEU A 167 8.47 -1.28 0.52
CA LEU A 167 7.38 -2.22 0.79
C LEU A 167 6.74 -2.81 -0.48
N ARG A 168 6.82 -2.10 -1.62
CA ARG A 168 6.02 -2.40 -2.81
C ARG A 168 6.83 -2.50 -4.10
N VAL A 169 8.11 -2.11 -4.08
CA VAL A 169 8.96 -2.08 -5.28
C VAL A 169 10.08 -3.08 -5.14
N SER A 170 10.25 -3.93 -6.14
CA SER A 170 11.44 -4.74 -6.32
C SER A 170 12.38 -4.04 -7.31
N PHE A 171 13.62 -3.82 -6.91
CA PHE A 171 14.66 -3.27 -7.79
C PHE A 171 15.45 -4.35 -8.52
N ASP A 172 15.26 -5.62 -8.14
CA ASP A 172 15.97 -6.78 -8.71
C ASP A 172 15.17 -7.52 -9.80
N LYS A 173 13.89 -7.11 -10.01
CA LYS A 173 13.05 -7.67 -11.06
C LYS A 173 13.33 -7.07 -12.44
N GLY A 174 12.79 -7.70 -13.48
CA GLY A 174 12.79 -7.17 -14.84
C GLY A 174 11.96 -5.87 -14.99
N CYS A 175 11.95 -5.32 -16.20
CA CYS A 175 11.32 -4.02 -16.48
C CYS A 175 9.82 -4.00 -16.16
N TYR A 176 9.38 -2.87 -15.63
CA TYR A 176 7.97 -2.51 -15.48
C TYR A 176 7.76 -1.04 -15.87
N ARG A 177 6.51 -0.63 -16.11
CA ARG A 177 6.19 0.73 -16.55
C ARG A 177 6.61 1.78 -15.49
N GLY A 178 7.44 2.75 -15.92
CA GLY A 178 7.96 3.82 -15.06
C GLY A 178 9.21 3.48 -14.26
N GLN A 179 9.73 2.24 -14.37
CA GLN A 179 10.89 1.77 -13.62
C GLN A 179 12.13 2.66 -13.78
N GLU A 180 12.40 3.15 -14.98
CA GLU A 180 13.58 3.99 -15.22
C GLU A 180 13.63 5.21 -14.28
N ILE A 181 12.50 5.91 -14.14
CA ILE A 181 12.40 7.09 -13.26
C ILE A 181 12.52 6.68 -11.79
N VAL A 182 11.87 5.58 -11.40
CA VAL A 182 11.91 5.06 -10.02
C VAL A 182 13.34 4.63 -9.66
N ALA A 183 14.01 3.88 -10.51
CA ALA A 183 15.40 3.45 -10.31
C ALA A 183 16.36 4.65 -10.29
N ARG A 184 16.17 5.62 -11.19
CA ARG A 184 16.97 6.84 -11.21
C ARG A 184 16.86 7.62 -9.90
N MET A 185 15.66 7.73 -9.34
CA MET A 185 15.47 8.36 -8.03
C MET A 185 16.17 7.58 -6.92
N LYS A 186 16.12 6.24 -6.94
CA LYS A 186 16.75 5.38 -5.93
C LYS A 186 18.26 5.52 -5.91
N TYR A 187 18.89 5.48 -7.09
CA TYR A 187 20.36 5.39 -7.20
C TYR A 187 21.06 6.74 -7.41
N LEU A 188 20.36 7.73 -7.97
CA LEU A 188 20.95 9.03 -8.32
C LEU A 188 20.22 10.20 -7.62
N GLY A 189 19.12 9.94 -6.93
CA GLY A 189 18.33 10.96 -6.27
C GLY A 189 18.99 11.46 -4.98
N ILE A 190 18.83 12.77 -4.69
CA ILE A 190 19.14 13.33 -3.38
C ILE A 190 17.87 13.26 -2.53
N ASP A 191 17.88 12.36 -1.55
CA ASP A 191 16.78 12.18 -0.62
C ASP A 191 16.77 13.30 0.43
N ARG A 192 16.10 14.41 0.10
CA ARG A 192 15.94 15.58 0.98
C ARG A 192 14.69 15.52 1.84
N ARG A 193 13.77 14.62 1.54
CA ARG A 193 12.48 14.44 2.25
C ARG A 193 12.36 13.02 2.74
N VAL A 194 11.60 12.84 3.81
CA VAL A 194 11.33 11.53 4.38
C VAL A 194 9.85 11.42 4.70
N PHE A 195 9.28 10.28 4.35
CA PHE A 195 7.92 9.90 4.70
C PHE A 195 7.94 9.11 6.01
N LEU A 196 7.13 9.53 6.97
CA LEU A 196 7.15 9.03 8.33
C LEU A 196 5.72 8.83 8.84
N THR A 197 5.60 8.02 9.89
CA THR A 197 4.38 7.93 10.69
C THR A 197 4.61 8.66 12.00
N PHE A 198 3.64 9.50 12.37
CA PHE A 198 3.68 10.33 13.58
C PHE A 198 2.62 9.85 14.55
N LEU A 199 3.01 9.68 15.80
CA LEU A 199 2.14 9.47 16.94
C LEU A 199 2.14 10.76 17.76
N THR A 200 0.97 11.35 17.97
CA THR A 200 0.79 12.61 18.69
C THR A 200 -0.37 12.51 19.66
N ASN A 201 -0.45 13.44 20.62
CA ASN A 201 -1.60 13.60 21.50
C ASN A 201 -2.36 14.90 21.18
N ASP A 202 -3.40 15.21 21.96
CA ASP A 202 -4.30 16.36 21.75
C ASP A 202 -3.61 17.74 21.80
N ASN A 203 -2.39 17.82 22.37
CA ASN A 203 -1.63 19.07 22.39
C ASN A 203 -0.89 19.35 21.07
N TYR A 204 -0.92 18.40 20.10
CA TYR A 204 -0.28 18.59 18.81
C TYR A 204 -1.12 19.50 17.92
N ILE A 205 -0.48 20.53 17.41
CA ILE A 205 -1.04 21.44 16.41
C ILE A 205 -0.29 21.22 15.08
N ASP A 206 -1.03 21.18 13.99
CA ASP A 206 -0.44 21.06 12.65
C ASP A 206 0.60 22.14 12.41
N HIS A 207 1.75 21.72 11.87
CA HIS A 207 2.91 22.58 11.71
C HIS A 207 3.42 22.52 10.26
N ASP A 208 3.84 23.67 9.72
CA ASP A 208 4.29 23.82 8.33
C ASP A 208 5.49 22.92 7.95
N GLU A 209 6.27 22.48 8.93
CA GLU A 209 7.37 21.54 8.72
C GLU A 209 6.87 20.11 8.40
N VAL A 210 5.60 19.78 8.67
CA VAL A 210 5.01 18.46 8.49
C VAL A 210 3.89 18.54 7.46
N ARG A 211 4.15 18.10 6.25
CA ARG A 211 3.11 17.93 5.24
C ARG A 211 2.37 16.64 5.50
N ILE A 212 1.17 16.71 6.05
CA ILE A 212 0.32 15.55 6.31
C ILE A 212 -0.09 14.89 4.99
N VAL A 213 -0.08 13.56 4.96
CA VAL A 213 -0.48 12.72 3.83
C VAL A 213 -1.59 11.77 4.28
N GLY A 214 -2.72 11.82 3.60
CA GLY A 214 -3.93 11.09 3.99
C GLY A 214 -4.60 11.68 5.23
N LYS A 215 -5.42 10.88 5.89
CA LYS A 215 -6.15 11.31 7.10
C LYS A 215 -5.39 11.00 8.39
N LYS A 216 -5.67 11.79 9.43
CA LYS A 216 -5.32 11.45 10.80
C LYS A 216 -6.32 10.42 11.34
N ILE A 217 -5.82 9.47 12.11
CA ILE A 217 -6.62 8.48 12.83
C ILE A 217 -6.55 8.81 14.30
N GLU A 218 -7.69 8.89 14.94
CA GLU A 218 -7.81 9.16 16.37
C GLU A 218 -8.26 7.90 17.12
N ILE A 219 -7.52 7.52 18.16
CA ILE A 219 -7.85 6.44 19.08
C ILE A 219 -7.35 6.83 20.47
N ASP A 220 -8.22 6.83 21.48
CA ASP A 220 -7.89 7.04 22.90
C ASP A 220 -7.02 8.29 23.15
N ASN A 221 -7.44 9.44 22.63
CA ASN A 221 -6.75 10.74 22.74
C ASN A 221 -5.35 10.77 22.10
N LYS A 222 -5.08 9.83 21.19
CA LYS A 222 -3.88 9.81 20.37
C LYS A 222 -4.24 9.91 18.89
N HIS A 223 -3.38 10.58 18.15
CA HIS A 223 -3.53 10.73 16.72
C HIS A 223 -2.36 10.06 16.00
N VAL A 224 -2.67 9.23 15.01
CA VAL A 224 -1.67 8.60 14.15
C VAL A 224 -1.89 9.08 12.72
N PHE A 225 -0.85 9.59 12.08
CA PHE A 225 -0.90 10.05 10.69
C PHE A 225 0.44 9.87 9.98
N ASN A 226 0.38 9.86 8.66
CA ASN A 226 1.57 9.89 7.82
C ASN A 226 1.88 11.33 7.43
N GLY A 227 3.15 11.63 7.24
CA GLY A 227 3.56 12.94 6.77
C GLY A 227 4.94 12.92 6.12
N ILE A 228 5.20 13.97 5.35
CA ILE A 228 6.48 14.22 4.69
C ILE A 228 7.13 15.42 5.35
N ILE A 229 8.38 15.25 5.77
CA ILE A 229 9.22 16.33 6.30
C ILE A 229 10.52 16.46 5.51
N LYS A 230 11.21 17.60 5.64
CA LYS A 230 12.60 17.70 5.22
C LYS A 230 13.47 16.95 6.21
N ARG A 231 14.49 16.26 5.73
CA ARG A 231 15.40 15.49 6.59
C ARG A 231 16.07 16.36 7.65
N ASP A 232 16.44 17.58 7.28
CA ASP A 232 17.07 18.55 8.19
C ASP A 232 16.12 19.07 9.27
N SER A 233 14.81 18.97 9.08
CA SER A 233 13.78 19.38 10.05
C SER A 233 13.50 18.33 11.12
N MET A 234 14.07 17.12 11.02
CA MET A 234 13.76 15.99 11.93
C MET A 234 13.91 16.37 13.42
N SER A 235 15.02 17.02 13.77
CA SER A 235 15.30 17.40 15.18
C SER A 235 14.34 18.47 15.69
N LYS A 236 13.84 19.35 14.82
CA LYS A 236 12.83 20.36 15.13
C LYS A 236 11.46 19.71 15.31
N VAL A 237 11.06 18.85 14.39
CA VAL A 237 9.77 18.16 14.42
C VAL A 237 9.62 17.27 15.66
N LYS A 238 10.69 16.56 16.07
CA LYS A 238 10.70 15.78 17.34
C LYS A 238 10.39 16.58 18.60
N LYS A 239 10.59 17.89 18.58
CA LYS A 239 10.40 18.79 19.72
C LYS A 239 9.06 19.54 19.68
N LEU A 240 8.21 19.29 18.69
CA LEU A 240 6.91 19.94 18.61
C LEU A 240 6.03 19.52 19.79
N PRO A 241 5.24 20.45 20.37
CA PRO A 241 4.30 20.11 21.43
C PRO A 241 3.36 19.00 21.00
N GLY A 242 3.10 18.04 21.89
CA GLY A 242 2.22 16.90 21.60
C GLY A 242 2.81 15.82 20.71
N MET A 243 4.03 15.95 20.19
CA MET A 243 4.73 14.89 19.48
C MET A 243 5.21 13.82 20.47
N GLU A 244 4.68 12.60 20.34
CA GLU A 244 5.06 11.47 21.20
C GLU A 244 6.12 10.59 20.54
N GLU A 245 5.89 10.19 19.31
CA GLU A 245 6.79 9.28 18.60
C GLU A 245 6.81 9.56 17.10
N ILE A 246 7.96 9.34 16.48
CA ILE A 246 8.14 9.32 15.02
C ILE A 246 8.62 7.95 14.62
N ILE A 247 7.78 7.22 13.91
CA ILE A 247 8.06 5.86 13.45
C ILE A 247 8.69 5.94 12.08
N THR A 248 9.87 5.32 11.95
CA THR A 248 10.61 5.17 10.70
C THR A 248 10.58 3.70 10.27
N ILE A 249 10.30 3.45 9.00
CA ILE A 249 10.46 2.11 8.46
C ILE A 249 11.93 1.91 8.14
N THR A 250 12.54 0.95 8.80
CA THR A 250 13.85 0.41 8.41
C THR A 250 13.62 -0.68 7.35
N SER A 251 14.33 -0.58 6.23
CA SER A 251 14.39 -1.63 5.18
C SER A 251 15.14 -2.84 5.68
#